data_0b57b7c8f779c085b6c5e4764e5f3d40
#
_entry.id   0b57b7c8f779c085b6c5e4764e5f3d40
#
_cell.length_a   1.000
_cell.length_b   1.000
_cell.length_c   1.000
_cell.angle_alpha   90.00
_cell.angle_beta   90.00
_cell.angle_gamma   90.00
#
_symmetry.space_group_name_H-M   'P 1'
#
loop_
_entity.id
_entity.type
_entity.pdbx_description
1 polymer ?
#
loop_
_entity_poly.entity_id
_entity_poly.type
_entity_poly.pdbx_seq_one_letter_code
_entity_poly.pdbx_strand_id
1 'polypeptide(L)'
;TAFRQGARSASPVSSVEEAHRSRESAPGALLAGERGGKRLPGFDLGNSPREFTPDAVRGRDVILTTSNGTKTLRAVQEARSVAIGALLNRAAIGRWLLARGEDAFIVCSGYEGIFSLEDAVCAGAVVDAFAAAGTSVALGDGARASQVLWSRYAADLPGLLRDTGWGRHIVEIGLGADLDVCAQLDVTDVVPVMAGGRITLSGC
;
A
#
# COMPACT_ATOMS: atom_id res chain seq x y z
N THR A 1 -1.04 -0.77 -7.07
CA THR A 1 -1.00 -1.32 -8.46
C THR A 1 -2.35 -1.89 -8.87
N ALA A 2 -2.96 -2.84 -8.14
CA ALA A 2 -4.19 -3.54 -8.56
C ALA A 2 -5.29 -2.59 -9.10
N PHE A 3 -5.61 -1.54 -8.36
CA PHE A 3 -6.63 -0.55 -8.77
C PHE A 3 -6.22 0.26 -10.00
N ARG A 4 -4.95 0.61 -10.15
CA ARG A 4 -4.43 1.24 -11.38
C ARG A 4 -4.63 0.35 -12.60
N GLN A 5 -4.61 -0.96 -12.41
CA GLN A 5 -4.81 -1.96 -13.48
C GLN A 5 -6.29 -2.37 -13.62
N GLY A 6 -7.21 -1.72 -12.91
CA GLY A 6 -8.64 -1.88 -13.08
C GLY A 6 -9.29 -2.95 -12.19
N ALA A 7 -8.65 -3.37 -11.11
CA ALA A 7 -9.33 -4.19 -10.10
C ALA A 7 -10.57 -3.46 -9.56
N ARG A 8 -11.67 -4.18 -9.38
CA ARG A 8 -12.94 -3.62 -8.90
C ARG A 8 -12.90 -3.33 -7.40
N SER A 9 -12.34 -4.25 -6.64
CA SER A 9 -12.19 -4.11 -5.19
C SER A 9 -11.08 -5.00 -4.65
N ALA A 10 -10.66 -4.73 -3.40
CA ALA A 10 -9.80 -5.61 -2.63
C ALA A 10 -10.36 -5.79 -1.22
N SER A 11 -10.39 -7.04 -0.73
CA SER A 11 -10.84 -7.38 0.63
C SER A 11 -9.66 -7.95 1.40
N PRO A 12 -9.11 -7.20 2.38
CA PRO A 12 -8.04 -7.71 3.24
C PRO A 12 -8.58 -8.74 4.21
N VAL A 13 -7.92 -9.89 4.29
CA VAL A 13 -8.24 -10.98 5.21
C VAL A 13 -7.03 -11.35 6.07
N SER A 14 -7.27 -11.94 7.25
CA SER A 14 -6.23 -12.19 8.25
C SER A 14 -5.46 -13.48 8.02
N SER A 15 -6.08 -14.45 7.36
CA SER A 15 -5.49 -15.78 7.20
C SER A 15 -5.81 -16.42 5.84
N VAL A 16 -5.09 -17.48 5.54
CA VAL A 16 -5.31 -18.31 4.33
C VAL A 16 -6.70 -18.95 4.38
N GLU A 17 -7.12 -19.45 5.53
CA GLU A 17 -8.41 -20.08 5.74
C GLU A 17 -9.56 -19.09 5.55
N GLU A 18 -9.39 -17.85 6.03
CA GLU A 18 -10.36 -16.77 5.80
C GLU A 18 -10.43 -16.42 4.30
N ALA A 19 -9.30 -16.42 3.60
CA ALA A 19 -9.26 -16.16 2.17
C ALA A 19 -10.06 -17.22 1.38
N HIS A 20 -9.88 -18.48 1.68
CA HIS A 20 -10.62 -19.57 1.03
C HIS A 20 -12.12 -19.50 1.33
N ARG A 21 -12.54 -19.30 2.58
CA ARG A 21 -13.96 -19.10 2.93
C ARG A 21 -14.58 -17.90 2.22
N SER A 22 -13.85 -16.79 2.14
CA SER A 22 -14.33 -15.59 1.43
C SER A 22 -14.53 -15.86 -0.06
N ARG A 23 -13.67 -16.66 -0.68
CA ARG A 23 -13.80 -17.05 -2.09
C ARG A 23 -15.01 -17.96 -2.33
N GLU A 24 -15.39 -18.83 -1.38
CA GLU A 24 -16.61 -19.63 -1.50
C GLU A 24 -17.86 -18.75 -1.67
N SER A 25 -17.90 -17.60 -0.96
CA SER A 25 -18.97 -16.61 -1.08
C SER A 25 -18.84 -15.71 -2.32
N ALA A 26 -17.68 -15.69 -2.97
CA ALA A 26 -17.37 -14.89 -4.15
C ALA A 26 -16.53 -15.68 -5.17
N PRO A 27 -17.12 -16.71 -5.85
CA PRO A 27 -16.35 -17.66 -6.67
C PRO A 27 -15.53 -17.02 -7.82
N GLY A 28 -15.89 -15.79 -8.23
CA GLY A 28 -15.17 -15.05 -9.26
C GLY A 28 -13.98 -14.23 -8.75
N ALA A 29 -13.78 -14.14 -7.42
CA ALA A 29 -12.70 -13.34 -6.84
C ALA A 29 -11.35 -14.05 -6.99
N LEU A 30 -10.29 -13.25 -7.13
CA LEU A 30 -8.91 -13.73 -7.13
C LEU A 30 -8.40 -13.82 -5.69
N LEU A 31 -7.69 -14.91 -5.38
CA LEU A 31 -6.88 -14.98 -4.18
C LEU A 31 -5.50 -14.42 -4.46
N ALA A 32 -5.09 -13.39 -3.72
CA ALA A 32 -3.76 -12.81 -3.79
C ALA A 32 -3.12 -12.82 -2.40
N GLY A 33 -1.83 -13.11 -2.32
CA GLY A 33 -1.17 -13.08 -1.03
C GLY A 33 0.19 -13.76 -0.98
N GLU A 34 0.90 -13.46 0.12
CA GLU A 34 2.26 -13.92 0.33
C GLU A 34 2.51 -14.34 1.78
N ARG A 35 3.56 -15.13 1.98
CA ARG A 35 4.30 -15.28 3.23
C ARG A 35 5.80 -15.26 2.91
N GLY A 36 6.55 -14.38 3.59
CA GLY A 36 7.96 -14.16 3.30
C GLY A 36 8.23 -13.72 1.85
N GLY A 37 7.33 -12.92 1.25
CA GLY A 37 7.41 -12.45 -0.13
C GLY A 37 7.00 -13.49 -1.18
N LYS A 38 6.79 -14.75 -0.83
CA LYS A 38 6.45 -15.83 -1.78
C LYS A 38 4.95 -16.04 -1.87
N ARG A 39 4.45 -16.23 -3.10
CA ARG A 39 3.03 -16.54 -3.34
C ARG A 39 2.61 -17.79 -2.56
N LEU A 40 1.43 -17.70 -1.96
CA LEU A 40 0.82 -18.82 -1.22
C LEU A 40 0.37 -19.96 -2.15
N PRO A 41 0.53 -21.21 -1.73
CA PRO A 41 -0.01 -22.35 -2.49
C PRO A 41 -1.52 -22.21 -2.69
N GLY A 42 -2.01 -22.50 -3.91
CA GLY A 42 -3.43 -22.41 -4.26
C GLY A 42 -3.96 -20.98 -4.48
N PHE A 43 -3.10 -19.96 -4.40
CA PHE A 43 -3.46 -18.58 -4.70
C PHE A 43 -3.22 -18.26 -6.18
N ASP A 44 -4.07 -17.41 -6.75
CA ASP A 44 -4.00 -17.00 -8.14
C ASP A 44 -2.81 -16.03 -8.37
N LEU A 45 -2.56 -15.12 -7.40
CA LEU A 45 -1.50 -14.13 -7.44
C LEU A 45 -0.71 -14.13 -6.13
N GLY A 46 0.54 -13.70 -6.19
CA GLY A 46 1.35 -13.35 -5.02
C GLY A 46 1.05 -11.94 -4.52
N ASN A 47 2.12 -11.23 -4.13
CA ASN A 47 2.08 -9.83 -3.75
C ASN A 47 2.99 -8.95 -4.65
N SER A 48 3.61 -9.54 -5.66
CA SER A 48 4.41 -8.80 -6.63
C SER A 48 3.51 -7.82 -7.42
N PRO A 49 3.82 -6.52 -7.46
CA PRO A 49 3.05 -5.56 -8.24
C PRO A 49 3.01 -5.90 -9.73
N ARG A 50 3.95 -6.69 -10.22
CA ARG A 50 4.07 -7.11 -11.61
C ARG A 50 3.10 -8.23 -11.99
N GLU A 51 2.59 -8.98 -11.01
CA GLU A 51 1.54 -9.99 -11.23
C GLU A 51 0.16 -9.35 -11.46
N PHE A 52 -0.08 -8.14 -10.93
CA PHE A 52 -1.36 -7.44 -11.08
C PHE A 52 -1.42 -6.70 -12.43
N THR A 53 -1.51 -7.46 -13.51
CA THR A 53 -1.67 -6.93 -14.87
C THR A 53 -3.15 -6.62 -15.18
N PRO A 54 -3.46 -5.76 -16.20
CA PRO A 54 -4.85 -5.54 -16.61
C PRO A 54 -5.60 -6.84 -16.95
N ASP A 55 -4.94 -7.78 -17.61
CA ASP A 55 -5.55 -9.06 -18.00
C ASP A 55 -5.87 -9.93 -16.78
N ALA A 56 -5.05 -9.85 -15.73
CA ALA A 56 -5.29 -10.60 -14.51
C ALA A 56 -6.42 -10.00 -13.65
N VAL A 57 -6.46 -8.65 -13.48
CA VAL A 57 -7.27 -8.05 -12.41
C VAL A 57 -8.41 -7.14 -12.85
N ARG A 58 -8.50 -6.74 -14.13
CA ARG A 58 -9.52 -5.80 -14.59
C ARG A 58 -10.94 -6.32 -14.33
N GLY A 59 -11.72 -5.51 -13.61
CA GLY A 59 -13.10 -5.85 -13.26
C GLY A 59 -13.24 -6.95 -12.21
N ARG A 60 -12.12 -7.48 -11.66
CA ARG A 60 -12.13 -8.57 -10.69
C ARG A 60 -12.09 -8.04 -9.26
N ASP A 61 -12.70 -8.78 -8.36
CA ASP A 61 -12.50 -8.63 -6.92
C ASP A 61 -11.25 -9.40 -6.51
N VAL A 62 -10.48 -8.86 -5.56
CA VAL A 62 -9.27 -9.48 -5.02
C VAL A 62 -9.46 -9.72 -3.53
N ILE A 63 -9.25 -10.93 -3.07
CA ILE A 63 -9.16 -11.28 -1.65
C ILE A 63 -7.67 -11.36 -1.33
N LEU A 64 -7.21 -10.49 -0.41
CA LEU A 64 -5.78 -10.28 -0.18
C LEU A 64 -5.38 -10.65 1.24
N THR A 65 -4.34 -11.46 1.40
CA THR A 65 -3.70 -11.72 2.70
C THR A 65 -2.18 -11.56 2.60
N THR A 66 -1.61 -10.74 3.51
CA THR A 66 -0.16 -10.48 3.57
C THR A 66 0.34 -10.60 5.00
N SER A 67 1.64 -10.63 5.17
CA SER A 67 2.29 -10.77 6.48
C SER A 67 2.04 -9.56 7.39
N ASN A 68 2.03 -8.33 6.86
CA ASN A 68 1.96 -7.08 7.62
C ASN A 68 0.76 -6.20 7.22
N GLY A 69 0.63 -5.82 5.96
CA GLY A 69 -0.31 -4.81 5.49
C GLY A 69 -1.77 -5.11 5.80
N THR A 70 -2.22 -6.36 5.66
CA THR A 70 -3.61 -6.74 5.96
C THR A 70 -3.94 -6.67 7.45
N LYS A 71 -2.97 -6.93 8.33
CA LYS A 71 -3.13 -6.75 9.79
C LYS A 71 -3.30 -5.29 10.14
N THR A 72 -2.49 -4.41 9.55
CA THR A 72 -2.57 -2.96 9.75
C THR A 72 -3.91 -2.41 9.27
N LEU A 73 -4.38 -2.81 8.10
CA LEU A 73 -5.69 -2.40 7.57
C LEU A 73 -6.83 -2.80 8.51
N ARG A 74 -6.78 -3.99 9.07
CA ARG A 74 -7.79 -4.44 10.04
C ARG A 74 -7.71 -3.67 11.36
N ALA A 75 -6.52 -3.32 11.81
CA ALA A 75 -6.35 -2.54 13.04
C ALA A 75 -6.94 -1.12 12.93
N VAL A 76 -6.97 -0.55 11.73
CA VAL A 76 -7.48 0.82 11.50
C VAL A 76 -8.89 0.86 10.88
N GLN A 77 -9.55 -0.27 10.71
CA GLN A 77 -10.83 -0.36 9.97
C GLN A 77 -11.97 0.46 10.59
N GLU A 78 -11.91 0.72 11.90
CA GLU A 78 -12.92 1.53 12.63
C GLU A 78 -12.67 3.06 12.50
N ALA A 79 -11.57 3.47 11.84
CA ALA A 79 -11.34 4.87 11.57
C ALA A 79 -12.41 5.41 10.62
N ARG A 80 -12.78 6.69 10.77
CA ARG A 80 -13.83 7.36 9.98
C ARG A 80 -13.59 7.24 8.47
N SER A 81 -12.33 7.27 8.06
CA SER A 81 -11.90 7.10 6.66
C SER A 81 -10.51 6.50 6.63
N VAL A 82 -10.30 5.53 5.77
CA VAL A 82 -8.99 4.91 5.55
C VAL A 82 -8.66 4.96 4.07
N ALA A 83 -7.55 5.60 3.70
CA ALA A 83 -7.04 5.58 2.33
C ALA A 83 -5.70 4.83 2.27
N ILE A 84 -5.42 4.22 1.13
CA ILE A 84 -4.20 3.45 0.92
C ILE A 84 -3.20 4.29 0.14
N GLY A 85 -2.15 4.73 0.83
CA GLY A 85 -1.03 5.50 0.28
C GLY A 85 0.16 4.63 -0.12
N ALA A 86 0.85 5.07 -1.15
CA ALA A 86 2.12 4.52 -1.62
C ALA A 86 2.90 5.62 -2.36
N LEU A 87 4.17 5.41 -2.64
CA LEU A 87 4.96 6.32 -3.50
C LEU A 87 4.27 6.56 -4.85
N LEU A 88 3.60 5.53 -5.39
CA LEU A 88 2.93 5.56 -6.68
C LEU A 88 1.77 6.57 -6.77
N ASN A 89 1.14 6.94 -5.66
CA ASN A 89 -0.03 7.81 -5.61
C ASN A 89 0.06 8.90 -4.51
N ARG A 90 1.26 9.22 -4.04
CA ARG A 90 1.47 10.14 -2.89
C ARG A 90 0.81 11.51 -3.10
N ALA A 91 0.92 12.08 -4.31
CA ALA A 91 0.31 13.37 -4.64
C ALA A 91 -1.23 13.30 -4.64
N ALA A 92 -1.81 12.22 -5.13
CA ALA A 92 -3.25 12.00 -5.08
C ALA A 92 -3.75 11.85 -3.63
N ILE A 93 -3.01 11.14 -2.78
CA ILE A 93 -3.29 11.04 -1.34
C ILE A 93 -3.20 12.41 -0.67
N GLY A 94 -2.16 13.20 -0.97
CA GLY A 94 -2.02 14.57 -0.46
C GLY A 94 -3.24 15.44 -0.79
N ARG A 95 -3.68 15.44 -2.05
CA ARG A 95 -4.90 16.16 -2.49
C ARG A 95 -6.16 15.64 -1.79
N TRP A 96 -6.29 14.33 -1.66
CA TRP A 96 -7.43 13.70 -0.99
C TRP A 96 -7.51 14.09 0.49
N LEU A 97 -6.39 14.12 1.20
CA LEU A 97 -6.31 14.58 2.59
C LEU A 97 -6.70 16.06 2.72
N LEU A 98 -6.18 16.92 1.83
CA LEU A 98 -6.51 18.34 1.80
C LEU A 98 -8.02 18.58 1.60
N ALA A 99 -8.61 17.89 0.66
CA ALA A 99 -10.04 18.03 0.37
C ALA A 99 -10.94 17.64 1.54
N ARG A 100 -10.45 16.84 2.48
CA ARG A 100 -11.19 16.45 3.68
C ARG A 100 -11.11 17.48 4.80
N GLY A 101 -10.02 18.23 4.90
CA GLY A 101 -9.83 19.24 5.94
C GLY A 101 -9.84 18.69 7.37
N GLU A 102 -9.47 17.43 7.56
CA GLU A 102 -9.48 16.72 8.83
C GLU A 102 -8.06 16.36 9.27
N ASP A 103 -7.86 16.15 10.58
CA ASP A 103 -6.62 15.59 11.09
C ASP A 103 -6.40 14.18 10.55
N ALA A 104 -5.17 13.87 10.16
CA ALA A 104 -4.82 12.59 9.56
C ALA A 104 -3.65 11.91 10.29
N PHE A 105 -3.75 10.59 10.40
CA PHE A 105 -2.66 9.72 10.84
C PHE A 105 -2.16 8.90 9.65
N ILE A 106 -0.84 8.89 9.42
CA ILE A 106 -0.22 7.97 8.47
C ILE A 106 0.29 6.78 9.27
N VAL A 107 -0.30 5.62 9.02
CA VAL A 107 0.02 4.39 9.74
C VAL A 107 0.89 3.52 8.84
N CYS A 108 2.15 3.34 9.24
CA CYS A 108 3.09 2.44 8.61
C CYS A 108 2.81 0.99 9.02
N SER A 109 2.89 0.05 8.07
CA SER A 109 2.65 -1.37 8.36
C SER A 109 3.78 -2.02 9.16
N GLY A 110 4.99 -1.50 9.00
CA GLY A 110 6.18 -2.08 9.58
C GLY A 110 6.55 -3.44 8.97
N TYR A 111 7.60 -4.01 9.52
CA TYR A 111 8.04 -5.35 9.22
C TYR A 111 8.09 -6.18 10.49
N GLU A 112 7.28 -7.24 10.61
CA GLU A 112 7.19 -8.10 11.80
C GLU A 112 6.99 -7.34 13.13
N GLY A 113 6.26 -6.21 13.07
CA GLY A 113 5.98 -5.38 14.25
C GLY A 113 7.09 -4.40 14.63
N ILE A 114 8.15 -4.30 13.81
CA ILE A 114 9.23 -3.32 14.01
C ILE A 114 9.19 -2.21 12.96
N PHE A 115 9.99 -1.18 13.16
CA PHE A 115 10.14 -0.03 12.27
C PHE A 115 10.59 -0.47 10.86
N SER A 116 9.95 0.07 9.82
CA SER A 116 10.30 -0.08 8.42
C SER A 116 10.74 1.29 7.87
N LEU A 117 11.97 1.36 7.36
CA LEU A 117 12.53 2.59 6.82
C LEU A 117 11.81 3.01 5.54
N GLU A 118 11.49 2.08 4.66
CA GLU A 118 10.76 2.32 3.42
C GLU A 118 9.35 2.87 3.69
N ASP A 119 8.64 2.37 4.71
CA ASP A 119 7.34 2.89 5.11
C ASP A 119 7.44 4.32 5.64
N ALA A 120 8.43 4.59 6.50
CA ALA A 120 8.64 5.92 7.06
C ALA A 120 9.03 6.95 5.98
N VAL A 121 9.84 6.56 4.99
CA VAL A 121 10.17 7.41 3.83
C VAL A 121 8.93 7.64 2.97
N CYS A 122 8.11 6.63 2.73
CA CYS A 122 6.85 6.77 2.02
C CYS A 122 5.88 7.70 2.76
N ALA A 123 5.77 7.58 4.09
CA ALA A 123 4.99 8.50 4.92
C ALA A 123 5.47 9.94 4.77
N GLY A 124 6.80 10.17 4.80
CA GLY A 124 7.41 11.47 4.57
C GLY A 124 7.10 12.03 3.17
N ALA A 125 7.08 11.18 2.15
CA ALA A 125 6.71 11.57 0.79
C ALA A 125 5.25 12.07 0.71
N VAL A 126 4.32 11.45 1.45
CA VAL A 126 2.92 11.91 1.54
C VAL A 126 2.83 13.24 2.29
N VAL A 127 3.57 13.39 3.39
CA VAL A 127 3.64 14.66 4.15
C VAL A 127 4.17 15.79 3.26
N ASP A 128 5.22 15.53 2.48
CA ASP A 128 5.81 16.49 1.54
C ASP A 128 4.81 16.91 0.44
N ALA A 129 4.12 15.93 -0.17
CA ALA A 129 3.10 16.20 -1.17
C ALA A 129 1.93 17.03 -0.61
N PHE A 130 1.55 16.81 0.64
CA PHE A 130 0.53 17.57 1.34
C PHE A 130 0.99 19.03 1.61
N ALA A 131 2.23 19.21 2.07
CA ALA A 131 2.81 20.54 2.31
C ALA A 131 2.98 21.35 1.00
N ALA A 132 3.39 20.69 -0.09
CA ALA A 132 3.56 21.32 -1.41
C ALA A 132 2.25 21.87 -1.99
N ALA A 133 1.10 21.39 -1.54
CA ALA A 133 -0.21 21.91 -1.94
C ALA A 133 -0.57 23.26 -1.29
N GLY A 134 0.36 23.90 -0.55
CA GLY A 134 0.27 25.28 -0.07
C GLY A 134 -0.49 25.46 1.25
N THR A 135 -0.72 24.39 2.00
CA THR A 135 -1.41 24.44 3.28
C THR A 135 -0.42 24.39 4.45
N SER A 136 -0.53 25.35 5.37
CA SER A 136 0.18 25.26 6.66
C SER A 136 -0.43 24.15 7.51
N VAL A 137 0.35 23.10 7.78
CA VAL A 137 -0.10 21.95 8.54
C VAL A 137 0.75 21.83 9.80
N ALA A 138 0.09 21.62 10.93
CA ALA A 138 0.78 21.25 12.16
C ALA A 138 1.20 19.78 12.06
N LEU A 139 2.51 19.52 12.06
CA LEU A 139 3.07 18.17 11.99
C LEU A 139 3.45 17.69 13.39
N GLY A 140 2.99 16.51 13.77
CA GLY A 140 3.51 15.78 14.92
C GLY A 140 4.95 15.29 14.68
N ASP A 141 5.64 14.87 15.75
CA ASP A 141 7.06 14.50 15.67
C ASP A 141 7.33 13.33 14.72
N GLY A 142 6.46 12.32 14.66
CA GLY A 142 6.58 11.22 13.71
C GLY A 142 6.51 11.68 12.24
N ALA A 143 5.59 12.61 11.92
CA ALA A 143 5.48 13.18 10.58
C ALA A 143 6.72 14.01 10.22
N ARG A 144 7.25 14.81 11.17
CA ARG A 144 8.50 15.56 10.99
C ARG A 144 9.69 14.65 10.75
N ALA A 145 9.83 13.59 11.55
CA ALA A 145 10.90 12.61 11.37
C ALA A 145 10.81 11.94 9.99
N SER A 146 9.61 11.54 9.57
CA SER A 146 9.38 10.95 8.26
C SER A 146 9.70 11.93 7.12
N GLN A 147 9.39 13.23 7.27
CA GLN A 147 9.74 14.26 6.29
C GLN A 147 11.26 14.43 6.17
N VAL A 148 12.00 14.37 7.27
CA VAL A 148 13.48 14.38 7.24
C VAL A 148 14.01 13.16 6.51
N LEU A 149 13.47 11.97 6.78
CA LEU A 149 13.84 10.75 6.06
C LEU A 149 13.55 10.87 4.57
N TRP A 150 12.37 11.37 4.19
CA TRP A 150 12.02 11.64 2.80
C TRP A 150 13.05 12.57 2.14
N SER A 151 13.38 13.72 2.75
CA SER A 151 14.35 14.66 2.19
C SER A 151 15.74 14.04 1.97
N ARG A 152 16.11 13.05 2.81
CA ARG A 152 17.39 12.35 2.69
C ARG A 152 17.43 11.34 1.55
N TYR A 153 16.30 10.66 1.29
CA TYR A 153 16.25 9.49 0.39
C TYR A 153 15.51 9.73 -0.93
N ALA A 154 14.80 10.85 -1.09
CA ALA A 154 13.99 11.16 -2.27
C ALA A 154 14.76 11.11 -3.60
N ALA A 155 16.06 11.40 -3.58
CA ALA A 155 16.91 11.43 -4.78
C ALA A 155 17.26 10.03 -5.32
N ASP A 156 17.20 8.99 -4.48
CA ASP A 156 17.54 7.61 -4.87
C ASP A 156 16.62 6.60 -4.16
N LEU A 157 15.37 6.56 -4.56
CA LEU A 157 14.39 5.59 -4.04
C LEU A 157 14.72 4.13 -4.43
N PRO A 158 15.18 3.83 -5.65
CA PRO A 158 15.59 2.48 -5.98
C PRO A 158 16.74 1.97 -5.10
N GLY A 159 17.74 2.81 -4.82
CA GLY A 159 18.85 2.49 -3.92
C GLY A 159 18.37 2.27 -2.49
N LEU A 160 17.54 3.19 -1.97
CA LEU A 160 16.92 3.03 -0.65
C LEU A 160 16.20 1.69 -0.54
N LEU A 161 15.25 1.41 -1.45
CA LEU A 161 14.42 0.19 -1.36
C LEU A 161 15.26 -1.08 -1.42
N ARG A 162 16.34 -1.10 -2.19
CA ARG A 162 17.26 -2.25 -2.25
C ARG A 162 18.13 -2.41 -1.01
N ASP A 163 18.42 -1.31 -0.30
CA ASP A 163 19.29 -1.32 0.89
C ASP A 163 18.53 -1.60 2.20
N THR A 164 17.20 -1.53 2.22
CA THR A 164 16.42 -1.92 3.41
C THR A 164 16.51 -3.43 3.69
N GLY A 165 16.23 -3.83 4.93
CA GLY A 165 16.23 -5.25 5.30
C GLY A 165 15.26 -6.08 4.47
N TRP A 166 14.02 -5.56 4.27
CA TRP A 166 13.03 -6.21 3.43
C TRP A 166 13.42 -6.20 1.95
N GLY A 167 13.96 -5.08 1.44
CA GLY A 167 14.39 -4.98 0.06
C GLY A 167 15.48 -5.96 -0.30
N ARG A 168 16.50 -6.15 0.56
CA ARG A 168 17.54 -7.20 0.37
C ARG A 168 16.91 -8.58 0.29
N HIS A 169 15.96 -8.89 1.19
CA HIS A 169 15.23 -10.16 1.15
C HIS A 169 14.46 -10.35 -0.16
N ILE A 170 13.77 -9.31 -0.65
CA ILE A 170 13.04 -9.34 -1.93
C ILE A 170 14.00 -9.61 -3.11
N VAL A 171 15.21 -9.05 -3.10
CA VAL A 171 16.25 -9.33 -4.10
C VAL A 171 16.71 -10.79 -4.00
N GLU A 172 16.98 -11.29 -2.79
CA GLU A 172 17.44 -12.67 -2.54
C GLU A 172 16.45 -13.74 -3.05
N ILE A 173 15.14 -13.48 -2.91
CA ILE A 173 14.10 -14.40 -3.40
C ILE A 173 13.77 -14.23 -4.89
N GLY A 174 14.52 -13.38 -5.63
CA GLY A 174 14.38 -13.20 -7.07
C GLY A 174 13.32 -12.18 -7.51
N LEU A 175 12.77 -11.38 -6.58
CA LEU A 175 11.73 -10.38 -6.86
C LEU A 175 12.28 -8.94 -6.91
N GLY A 176 13.60 -8.76 -7.07
CA GLY A 176 14.24 -7.44 -7.06
C GLY A 176 13.69 -6.43 -8.07
N ALA A 177 13.13 -6.90 -9.20
CA ALA A 177 12.50 -6.03 -10.20
C ALA A 177 11.17 -5.39 -9.69
N ASP A 178 10.58 -5.91 -8.61
CA ASP A 178 9.40 -5.31 -7.98
C ASP A 178 9.73 -3.97 -7.33
N LEU A 179 10.97 -3.83 -6.81
CA LEU A 179 11.44 -2.62 -6.17
C LEU A 179 11.49 -1.42 -7.14
N ASP A 180 11.77 -1.67 -8.43
CA ASP A 180 11.74 -0.63 -9.47
C ASP A 180 10.32 -0.12 -9.73
N VAL A 181 9.33 -0.99 -9.62
CA VAL A 181 7.92 -0.59 -9.70
C VAL A 181 7.52 0.19 -8.44
N CYS A 182 7.92 -0.30 -7.25
CA CYS A 182 7.58 0.34 -5.97
C CYS A 182 8.25 1.70 -5.79
N ALA A 183 9.41 1.94 -6.42
CA ALA A 183 10.14 3.20 -6.37
C ALA A 183 9.55 4.32 -7.26
N GLN A 184 8.57 4.02 -8.11
CA GLN A 184 7.95 5.02 -8.98
C GLN A 184 7.15 6.04 -8.15
N LEU A 185 7.21 7.31 -8.57
CA LEU A 185 6.48 8.41 -7.92
C LEU A 185 5.29 8.84 -8.78
N ASP A 186 4.13 8.98 -8.15
CA ASP A 186 2.94 9.65 -8.71
C ASP A 186 2.55 9.17 -10.13
N VAL A 187 2.66 7.87 -10.36
CA VAL A 187 2.31 7.26 -11.66
C VAL A 187 0.82 6.94 -11.77
N THR A 188 0.03 7.34 -10.78
CA THR A 188 -1.43 7.16 -10.77
C THR A 188 -2.11 8.14 -9.82
N ASP A 189 -3.30 8.61 -10.19
CA ASP A 189 -4.17 9.44 -9.35
C ASP A 189 -5.20 8.62 -8.56
N VAL A 190 -5.09 7.31 -8.59
CA VAL A 190 -6.00 6.39 -7.90
C VAL A 190 -5.84 6.51 -6.38
N VAL A 191 -6.93 6.76 -5.67
CA VAL A 191 -7.02 6.75 -4.20
C VAL A 191 -7.92 5.59 -3.78
N PRO A 192 -7.35 4.44 -3.38
CA PRO A 192 -8.15 3.35 -2.83
C PRO A 192 -8.58 3.70 -1.41
N VAL A 193 -9.88 3.53 -1.11
CA VAL A 193 -10.48 3.83 0.19
C VAL A 193 -11.14 2.58 0.74
N MET A 194 -10.94 2.32 2.02
CA MET A 194 -11.57 1.20 2.72
C MET A 194 -12.85 1.65 3.41
N ALA A 195 -13.92 0.91 3.17
CA ALA A 195 -15.20 1.04 3.84
C ALA A 195 -15.81 -0.35 4.07
N GLY A 196 -16.31 -0.62 5.27
CA GLY A 196 -16.90 -1.91 5.62
C GLY A 196 -16.00 -3.11 5.37
N GLY A 197 -14.67 -2.95 5.61
CA GLY A 197 -13.69 -4.00 5.39
C GLY A 197 -13.33 -4.28 3.93
N ARG A 198 -13.84 -3.50 2.99
CA ARG A 198 -13.57 -3.61 1.55
C ARG A 198 -12.92 -2.34 1.02
N ILE A 199 -11.91 -2.50 0.20
CA ILE A 199 -11.22 -1.40 -0.46
C ILE A 199 -11.78 -1.25 -1.87
N THR A 200 -12.14 -0.01 -2.22
CA THR A 200 -12.61 0.38 -3.55
C THR A 200 -11.95 1.69 -3.95
N LEU A 201 -12.18 2.16 -5.17
CA LEU A 201 -11.80 3.51 -5.54
C LEU A 201 -12.75 4.50 -4.84
N SER A 202 -12.19 5.62 -4.33
CA SER A 202 -13.03 6.75 -3.92
C SER A 202 -13.85 7.18 -5.15
N GLY A 203 -15.16 7.23 -5.01
CA GLY A 203 -15.99 7.82 -6.06
C GLY A 203 -15.50 9.24 -6.34
N CYS A 204 -15.32 9.57 -7.62
CA CYS A 204 -15.12 10.93 -8.08
C CYS A 204 -16.33 11.78 -7.72
#